data_5ec128d29de33f227e7adca4e06c3b48
#
_entry.id   5ec128d29de33f227e7adca4e06c3b48
#
_cell.length_a   1.000
_cell.length_b   1.000
_cell.length_c   1.000
_cell.angle_alpha   90.00
_cell.angle_beta   90.00
_cell.angle_gamma   90.00
#
_symmetry.space_group_name_H-M   'P 1'
#
loop_
_entity.id
_entity.type
_entity.pdbx_description
1 polymer ?
#
loop_
_entity_poly.entity_id
_entity_poly.type
_entity_poly.pdbx_seq_one_letter_code
_entity_poly.pdbx_strand_id
1 'polypeptide(L)'
;NAFSVDFSALGKADYSFPLPVGKARVVNGQYLEIETTKGDAVKAMFAGTVRLSHQTVYGNTVVVRHDNGLETVYENNAQNLVQSGQTVKAGQTIAIIGNDGEQGLCRFFIMVNGSRVNPATIVNARNHRLYRQVLAFEKRGANIRITHIDGESNEKRGLTLDPDEETNPFENSSSFELDLTQIE
;
A
#
# COMPACT_ATOMS: atom_id res chain seq x y z
N ASN A 1 -10.92 -17.91 -1.35
CA ASN A 1 -10.78 -16.52 -1.76
C ASN A 1 -9.34 -16.18 -2.06
N ALA A 2 -8.96 -16.39 -3.33
CA ALA A 2 -7.64 -16.06 -3.84
C ALA A 2 -7.80 -15.15 -5.07
N PHE A 3 -6.88 -14.20 -5.22
CA PHE A 3 -6.80 -13.34 -6.40
C PHE A 3 -5.34 -12.96 -6.65
N SER A 4 -5.07 -12.45 -7.82
CA SER A 4 -3.73 -11.96 -8.15
C SER A 4 -3.77 -10.53 -8.64
N VAL A 5 -2.68 -9.82 -8.43
CA VAL A 5 -2.48 -8.45 -8.92
C VAL A 5 -1.20 -8.40 -9.73
N ASP A 6 -1.28 -7.89 -10.94
CA ASP A 6 -0.11 -7.62 -11.76
C ASP A 6 0.31 -6.15 -11.58
N PHE A 7 1.24 -5.93 -10.68
CA PHE A 7 1.76 -4.58 -10.43
C PHE A 7 2.65 -4.06 -11.57
N SER A 8 3.14 -4.96 -12.43
CA SER A 8 3.95 -4.57 -13.58
C SER A 8 3.14 -3.96 -14.72
N ALA A 9 1.83 -4.20 -14.73
CA ALA A 9 0.92 -3.67 -15.74
C ALA A 9 0.45 -2.24 -15.44
N LEU A 10 0.72 -1.73 -14.24
CA LEU A 10 0.28 -0.40 -13.83
C LEU A 10 1.14 0.69 -14.45
N GLY A 11 0.50 1.71 -15.01
CA GLY A 11 1.16 2.92 -15.51
C GLY A 11 1.28 4.00 -14.43
N LYS A 12 1.86 5.13 -14.79
CA LYS A 12 2.08 6.25 -13.86
C LYS A 12 0.80 6.81 -13.27
N ALA A 13 -0.30 6.77 -14.02
CA ALA A 13 -1.58 7.27 -13.56
C ALA A 13 -2.34 6.31 -12.64
N ASP A 14 -1.85 5.07 -12.51
CA ASP A 14 -2.54 4.00 -11.80
C ASP A 14 -2.06 3.80 -10.37
N TYR A 15 -1.03 4.52 -9.98
CA TYR A 15 -0.42 4.40 -8.66
C TYR A 15 0.09 5.75 -8.15
N SER A 16 -0.03 5.95 -6.85
CA SER A 16 0.63 7.04 -6.12
C SER A 16 1.03 6.55 -4.73
N PHE A 17 2.24 6.90 -4.30
CA PHE A 17 2.57 6.75 -2.88
C PHE A 17 1.67 7.69 -2.07
N PRO A 18 1.18 7.28 -0.87
CA PRO A 18 0.23 8.11 -0.11
C PRO A 18 0.74 9.51 0.24
N LEU A 19 2.01 9.64 0.55
CA LEU A 19 2.68 10.91 0.88
C LEU A 19 4.00 10.98 0.13
N PRO A 20 4.00 11.43 -1.14
CA PRO A 20 5.17 11.35 -2.03
C PRO A 20 6.44 12.01 -1.51
N VAL A 21 6.29 13.06 -0.68
CA VAL A 21 7.44 13.76 -0.09
C VAL A 21 7.80 13.26 1.31
N GLY A 22 7.05 12.30 1.84
CA GLY A 22 7.27 11.75 3.17
C GLY A 22 8.40 10.73 3.21
N LYS A 23 8.83 10.43 4.43
CA LYS A 23 9.78 9.36 4.71
C LYS A 23 9.05 8.21 5.37
N ALA A 24 9.10 7.06 4.74
CA ALA A 24 8.37 5.87 5.20
C ALA A 24 9.31 4.84 5.79
N ARG A 25 8.81 4.11 6.78
CA ARG A 25 9.46 2.91 7.30
C ARG A 25 8.41 1.83 7.55
N VAL A 26 8.83 0.59 7.41
CA VAL A 26 7.98 -0.56 7.71
C VAL A 26 8.01 -0.82 9.21
N VAL A 27 6.84 -0.95 9.82
CA VAL A 27 6.71 -1.24 11.26
C VAL A 27 6.20 -2.67 11.43
N ASN A 28 7.02 -3.52 12.01
CA ASN A 28 6.72 -4.92 12.32
C ASN A 28 6.19 -5.75 11.13
N GLY A 29 6.54 -5.36 9.91
CA GLY A 29 6.00 -6.01 8.71
C GLY A 29 4.50 -5.84 8.51
N GLN A 30 3.86 -4.89 9.21
CA GLN A 30 2.40 -4.77 9.23
C GLN A 30 1.88 -3.48 8.62
N TYR A 31 2.63 -2.40 8.68
CA TYR A 31 2.20 -1.13 8.11
C TYR A 31 3.40 -0.23 7.84
N LEU A 32 3.13 0.84 7.10
CA LEU A 32 4.08 1.93 6.93
C LEU A 32 3.75 3.06 7.89
N GLU A 33 4.77 3.55 8.57
CA GLU A 33 4.73 4.84 9.26
C GLU A 33 5.41 5.85 8.35
N ILE A 34 4.68 6.89 7.97
CA ILE A 34 5.17 7.89 7.03
C ILE A 34 5.22 9.23 7.73
N GLU A 35 6.43 9.75 7.89
CA GLU A 35 6.66 11.10 8.44
C GLU A 35 6.70 12.11 7.31
N THR A 36 6.01 13.21 7.50
CA THR A 36 5.94 14.27 6.51
C THR A 36 5.72 15.61 7.21
N THR A 37 5.51 16.65 6.43
CA THR A 37 5.15 17.96 6.95
C THR A 37 3.68 17.96 7.38
N LYS A 38 3.41 18.55 8.52
CA LYS A 38 2.06 18.79 9.02
C LYS A 38 1.21 19.49 7.94
N GLY A 39 0.01 18.96 7.73
CA GLY A 39 -0.92 19.50 6.75
C GLY A 39 -0.74 19.03 5.32
N ASP A 40 0.20 18.11 5.07
CA ASP A 40 0.36 17.53 3.74
C ASP A 40 -0.88 16.75 3.29
N ALA A 41 -1.06 16.74 1.98
CA ALA A 41 -2.15 16.02 1.35
C ALA A 41 -1.85 14.52 1.25
N VAL A 42 -2.79 13.72 1.73
CA VAL A 42 -2.75 12.26 1.62
C VAL A 42 -3.38 11.85 0.30
N LYS A 43 -2.69 11.01 -0.47
CA LYS A 43 -3.10 10.56 -1.80
C LYS A 43 -3.60 9.12 -1.77
N ALA A 44 -4.65 8.84 -2.53
CA ALA A 44 -5.08 7.47 -2.75
C ALA A 44 -4.00 6.69 -3.52
N MET A 45 -3.64 5.52 -3.02
CA MET A 45 -2.58 4.71 -3.64
C MET A 45 -2.98 4.16 -5.01
N PHE A 46 -4.22 3.70 -5.12
CA PHE A 46 -4.83 3.20 -6.35
C PHE A 46 -6.22 3.80 -6.51
N ALA A 47 -6.77 3.69 -7.71
CA ALA A 47 -8.17 4.02 -7.94
C ALA A 47 -9.09 3.05 -7.18
N GLY A 48 -10.23 3.53 -6.73
CA GLY A 48 -11.19 2.70 -6.02
C GLY A 48 -12.37 3.47 -5.49
N THR A 49 -13.03 2.89 -4.51
CA THR A 49 -14.20 3.45 -3.85
C THR A 49 -13.93 3.57 -2.35
N VAL A 50 -14.24 4.72 -1.79
CA VAL A 50 -14.12 4.93 -0.34
C VAL A 50 -15.14 4.03 0.37
N ARG A 51 -14.63 3.06 1.13
CA ARG A 51 -15.46 2.16 1.92
C ARG A 51 -15.79 2.74 3.27
N LEU A 52 -14.86 3.49 3.85
CA LEU A 52 -15.02 4.11 5.16
C LEU A 52 -14.34 5.48 5.17
N SER A 53 -15.03 6.46 5.71
CA SER A 53 -14.45 7.74 6.07
C SER A 53 -14.92 8.06 7.48
N HIS A 54 -14.04 7.80 8.46
CA HIS A 54 -14.41 7.82 9.87
C HIS A 54 -13.69 8.98 10.56
N GLN A 55 -14.45 9.82 11.23
CA GLN A 55 -13.91 10.97 11.94
C GLN A 55 -14.06 10.77 13.44
N THR A 56 -12.94 10.76 14.13
CA THR A 56 -12.90 10.62 15.60
C THR A 56 -12.04 11.70 16.21
N VAL A 57 -12.16 11.86 17.51
CA VAL A 57 -11.32 12.79 18.28
C VAL A 57 -9.87 12.33 18.39
N TYR A 58 -9.60 11.06 18.09
CA TYR A 58 -8.25 10.49 18.15
C TYR A 58 -7.55 10.45 16.78
N GLY A 59 -8.17 11.02 15.78
CA GLY A 59 -7.70 11.00 14.42
C GLY A 59 -8.76 10.45 13.49
N ASN A 60 -8.61 10.74 12.21
CA ASN A 60 -9.57 10.37 11.20
C ASN A 60 -8.95 9.33 10.28
N THR A 61 -9.78 8.44 9.76
CA THR A 61 -9.36 7.31 8.94
C THR A 61 -10.15 7.29 7.65
N VAL A 62 -9.45 7.02 6.53
CA VAL A 62 -10.06 6.71 5.24
C VAL A 62 -9.65 5.29 4.86
N VAL A 63 -10.61 4.50 4.41
CA VAL A 63 -10.38 3.18 3.82
C VAL A 63 -10.87 3.21 2.39
N VAL A 64 -10.00 2.84 1.45
CA VAL A 64 -10.34 2.75 0.04
C VAL A 64 -10.28 1.30 -0.40
N ARG A 65 -11.35 0.82 -1.01
CA ARG A 65 -11.41 -0.49 -1.65
C ARG A 65 -11.04 -0.33 -3.12
N HIS A 66 -10.05 -1.06 -3.56
CA HIS A 66 -9.57 -1.00 -4.93
C HIS A 66 -10.15 -2.12 -5.78
N ASP A 67 -10.24 -1.87 -7.08
CA ASP A 67 -10.75 -2.87 -8.03
C ASP A 67 -9.81 -4.07 -8.16
N ASN A 68 -8.57 -3.92 -7.76
CA ASN A 68 -7.58 -5.01 -7.77
C ASN A 68 -7.73 -6.01 -6.60
N GLY A 69 -8.69 -5.80 -5.70
CA GLY A 69 -8.91 -6.69 -4.56
C GLY A 69 -8.26 -6.26 -3.26
N LEU A 70 -7.38 -5.26 -3.31
CA LEU A 70 -6.73 -4.72 -2.11
C LEU A 70 -7.60 -3.63 -1.47
N GLU A 71 -7.38 -3.41 -0.19
CA GLU A 71 -7.84 -2.22 0.51
C GLU A 71 -6.64 -1.47 1.07
N THR A 72 -6.70 -0.16 1.08
CA THR A 72 -5.69 0.69 1.71
C THR A 72 -6.34 1.54 2.80
N VAL A 73 -5.61 1.70 3.89
CA VAL A 73 -6.09 2.39 5.09
C VAL A 73 -5.12 3.52 5.41
N TYR A 74 -5.67 4.71 5.59
CA TYR A 74 -4.92 5.94 5.84
C TYR A 74 -5.37 6.51 7.17
N GLU A 75 -4.53 6.39 8.19
CA GLU A 75 -4.86 6.80 9.57
C GLU A 75 -4.10 8.06 9.99
N ASN A 76 -4.64 8.70 11.00
CA ASN A 76 -4.10 9.89 11.62
C ASN A 76 -4.29 11.15 10.77
N ASN A 77 -5.40 11.22 10.06
CA ASN A 77 -5.75 12.41 9.30
C ASN A 77 -6.31 13.51 10.22
N ALA A 78 -5.89 14.75 10.00
CA ALA A 78 -6.52 15.90 10.62
C ALA A 78 -7.91 16.14 10.04
N GLN A 79 -8.06 15.85 8.75
CA GLN A 79 -9.32 16.04 8.03
C GLN A 79 -9.43 15.03 6.90
N ASN A 80 -10.55 14.34 6.83
CA ASN A 80 -10.92 13.56 5.66
C ASN A 80 -11.60 14.46 4.64
N LEU A 81 -11.23 14.34 3.37
CA LEU A 81 -11.78 15.14 2.27
C LEU A 81 -12.74 14.35 1.39
N VAL A 82 -12.96 13.09 1.69
CA VAL A 82 -13.83 12.18 0.95
C VAL A 82 -14.83 11.53 1.89
N GLN A 83 -15.91 11.02 1.32
CA GLN A 83 -16.98 10.34 2.05
C GLN A 83 -17.16 8.91 1.55
N SER A 84 -17.70 8.07 2.40
CA SER A 84 -18.05 6.70 2.06
C SER A 84 -18.94 6.65 0.81
N GLY A 85 -18.60 5.76 -0.12
CA GLY A 85 -19.29 5.60 -1.40
C GLY A 85 -18.71 6.43 -2.54
N GLN A 86 -17.83 7.39 -2.26
CA GLN A 86 -17.21 8.22 -3.27
C GLN A 86 -16.13 7.44 -4.02
N THR A 87 -16.08 7.59 -5.34
CA THR A 87 -14.98 7.04 -6.15
C THR A 87 -13.79 7.99 -6.15
N VAL A 88 -12.59 7.41 -6.16
CA VAL A 88 -11.34 8.16 -6.18
C VAL A 88 -10.40 7.59 -7.23
N LYS A 89 -9.53 8.45 -7.75
CA LYS A 89 -8.45 8.06 -8.67
C LYS A 89 -7.15 7.91 -7.89
N ALA A 90 -6.22 7.12 -8.43
CA ALA A 90 -4.86 7.08 -7.90
C ALA A 90 -4.27 8.50 -7.90
N GLY A 91 -3.63 8.88 -6.80
CA GLY A 91 -3.05 10.22 -6.65
C GLY A 91 -4.03 11.32 -6.27
N GLN A 92 -5.33 11.03 -6.20
CA GLN A 92 -6.31 12.00 -5.72
C GLN A 92 -6.10 12.28 -4.23
N THR A 93 -6.18 13.54 -3.85
CA THR A 93 -6.12 13.93 -2.43
C THR A 93 -7.39 13.48 -1.72
N ILE A 94 -7.22 12.67 -0.68
CA ILE A 94 -8.34 12.09 0.07
C ILE A 94 -8.40 12.57 1.51
N ALA A 95 -7.31 13.15 2.02
CA ALA A 95 -7.24 13.63 3.39
C ALA A 95 -6.09 14.62 3.55
N ILE A 96 -6.10 15.31 4.66
CA ILE A 96 -4.99 16.13 5.13
C ILE A 96 -4.42 15.45 6.36
N ILE A 97 -3.09 15.25 6.38
CA ILE A 97 -2.45 14.55 7.48
C ILE A 97 -2.53 15.35 8.78
N GLY A 98 -2.80 14.65 9.87
CA GLY A 98 -2.68 15.19 11.22
C GLY A 98 -1.24 15.30 11.64
N ASN A 99 -1.04 15.90 12.78
CA ASN A 99 0.27 16.01 13.36
C ASN A 99 0.33 15.30 14.71
N ASP A 100 1.51 14.80 14.98
CA ASP A 100 1.89 14.34 16.30
C ASP A 100 2.97 15.32 16.79
N GLY A 101 2.51 16.44 17.36
CA GLY A 101 3.39 17.58 17.62
C GLY A 101 3.55 18.46 16.38
N GLU A 102 4.78 18.65 15.91
CA GLU A 102 5.09 19.51 14.76
C GLU A 102 5.21 18.75 13.46
N GLN A 103 5.28 17.43 13.49
CA GLN A 103 5.41 16.60 12.30
C GLN A 103 4.07 16.00 11.91
N GLY A 104 3.88 15.83 10.60
CA GLY A 104 2.81 15.00 10.08
C GLY A 104 3.20 13.53 10.17
N LEU A 105 2.28 12.69 10.62
CA LEU A 105 2.51 11.25 10.74
C LEU A 105 1.30 10.50 10.20
N CYS A 106 1.53 9.66 9.21
CA CYS A 106 0.52 8.77 8.64
C CYS A 106 0.84 7.32 8.97
N ARG A 107 -0.17 6.59 9.41
CA ARG A 107 -0.10 5.13 9.47
C ARG A 107 -0.88 4.59 8.28
N PHE A 108 -0.19 3.85 7.44
CA PHE A 108 -0.72 3.34 6.18
C PHE A 108 -0.68 1.81 6.16
N PHE A 109 -1.83 1.20 5.84
CA PHE A 109 -1.96 -0.25 5.81
C PHE A 109 -2.44 -0.70 4.44
N ILE A 110 -1.95 -1.86 4.00
CA ILE A 110 -2.51 -2.59 2.86
C ILE A 110 -3.18 -3.84 3.42
N MET A 111 -4.41 -4.09 2.98
CA MET A 111 -5.22 -5.15 3.56
C MET A 111 -5.89 -5.99 2.47
N VAL A 112 -6.11 -7.25 2.81
CA VAL A 112 -6.88 -8.21 2.01
C VAL A 112 -7.93 -8.81 2.94
N ASN A 113 -9.21 -8.57 2.64
CA ASN A 113 -10.34 -9.11 3.41
C ASN A 113 -10.16 -8.92 4.93
N GLY A 114 -9.76 -7.71 5.33
CA GLY A 114 -9.61 -7.34 6.73
C GLY A 114 -8.30 -7.77 7.40
N SER A 115 -7.41 -8.46 6.68
CA SER A 115 -6.11 -8.86 7.20
C SER A 115 -5.00 -8.04 6.59
N ARG A 116 -4.02 -7.68 7.41
CA ARG A 116 -2.89 -6.85 6.98
C ARG A 116 -1.93 -7.63 6.10
N VAL A 117 -1.38 -6.95 5.11
CA VAL A 117 -0.31 -7.44 4.23
C VAL A 117 0.95 -6.67 4.58
N ASN A 118 2.11 -7.36 4.61
CA ASN A 118 3.37 -6.66 4.77
C ASN A 118 3.59 -5.71 3.58
N PRO A 119 3.57 -4.39 3.79
CA PRO A 119 3.67 -3.43 2.69
C PRO A 119 5.00 -3.50 1.94
N ALA A 120 6.06 -4.00 2.58
CA ALA A 120 7.36 -4.18 1.93
C ALA A 120 7.34 -5.22 0.81
N THR A 121 6.32 -6.07 0.75
CA THR A 121 6.16 -7.02 -0.36
C THR A 121 5.64 -6.35 -1.63
N ILE A 122 5.09 -5.16 -1.51
CA ILE A 122 4.40 -4.45 -2.60
C ILE A 122 5.16 -3.19 -3.01
N VAL A 123 5.63 -2.42 -2.05
CA VAL A 123 6.24 -1.11 -2.30
C VAL A 123 7.59 -0.99 -1.58
N ASN A 124 8.52 -0.31 -2.24
CA ASN A 124 9.79 0.08 -1.62
C ASN A 124 9.55 1.32 -0.75
N ALA A 125 9.73 1.17 0.56
CA ALA A 125 9.48 2.25 1.51
C ALA A 125 10.43 3.44 1.33
N ARG A 126 11.64 3.21 0.79
CA ARG A 126 12.66 4.25 0.63
C ARG A 126 12.43 5.12 -0.60
N ASN A 127 12.20 4.51 -1.78
CA ASN A 127 12.01 5.26 -3.02
C ASN A 127 10.54 5.40 -3.44
N HIS A 128 9.61 4.78 -2.70
CA HIS A 128 8.17 4.85 -2.90
C HIS A 128 7.65 4.14 -4.16
N ARG A 129 8.47 3.34 -4.82
CA ARG A 129 8.07 2.65 -6.05
C ARG A 129 7.41 1.31 -5.76
N LEU A 130 6.43 0.97 -6.58
CA LEU A 130 5.91 -0.39 -6.62
C LEU A 130 6.97 -1.33 -7.19
N TYR A 131 7.08 -2.52 -6.61
CA TYR A 131 7.83 -3.59 -7.25
C TYR A 131 7.06 -4.11 -8.45
N ARG A 132 7.73 -4.24 -9.58
CA ARG A 132 7.15 -4.76 -10.83
C ARG A 132 7.07 -6.27 -10.77
N GLN A 133 5.89 -6.79 -10.44
CA GLN A 133 5.71 -8.19 -10.13
C GLN A 133 4.24 -8.57 -10.22
N VAL A 134 3.99 -9.88 -10.26
CA VAL A 134 2.64 -10.43 -10.07
C VAL A 134 2.62 -11.16 -8.75
N LEU A 135 1.69 -10.80 -7.87
CA LEU A 135 1.49 -11.45 -6.59
C LEU A 135 0.10 -12.07 -6.52
N ALA A 136 0.05 -13.30 -6.01
CA ALA A 136 -1.20 -13.93 -5.63
C ALA A 136 -1.41 -13.77 -4.13
N PHE A 137 -2.64 -13.47 -3.75
CA PHE A 137 -3.06 -13.29 -2.37
C PHE A 137 -4.12 -14.33 -2.05
N GLU A 138 -3.94 -15.06 -0.98
CA GLU A 138 -4.89 -16.04 -0.52
C GLU A 138 -5.12 -15.88 0.98
N LYS A 139 -6.37 -15.70 1.37
CA LYS A 139 -6.69 -15.63 2.79
C LYS A 139 -6.77 -17.03 3.38
N ARG A 140 -6.03 -17.24 4.47
CA ARG A 140 -6.01 -18.49 5.24
C ARG A 140 -6.26 -18.16 6.70
N GLY A 141 -7.51 -18.32 7.15
CA GLY A 141 -7.92 -17.91 8.48
C GLY A 141 -7.77 -16.41 8.65
N ALA A 142 -7.00 -15.97 9.65
CA ALA A 142 -6.71 -14.56 9.90
C ALA A 142 -5.51 -14.03 9.09
N ASN A 143 -4.83 -14.89 8.33
CA ASN A 143 -3.58 -14.57 7.67
C ASN A 143 -3.73 -14.52 6.16
N ILE A 144 -2.79 -13.85 5.50
CA ILE A 144 -2.72 -13.78 4.06
C ILE A 144 -1.44 -14.47 3.59
N ARG A 145 -1.61 -15.46 2.73
CA ARG A 145 -0.50 -16.06 2.01
C ARG A 145 -0.26 -15.25 0.74
N ILE A 146 0.99 -14.82 0.56
CA ILE A 146 1.42 -14.11 -0.64
C ILE A 146 2.35 -15.03 -1.42
N THR A 147 2.01 -15.27 -2.68
CA THR A 147 2.83 -16.07 -3.57
C THR A 147 3.29 -15.22 -4.74
N HIS A 148 4.59 -15.18 -4.97
CA HIS A 148 5.17 -14.53 -6.14
C HIS A 148 4.97 -15.42 -7.35
N ILE A 149 4.32 -14.91 -8.39
CA ILE A 149 4.06 -15.69 -9.62
C ILE A 149 5.25 -15.53 -10.55
N ASP A 150 5.97 -16.65 -10.77
CA ASP A 150 7.09 -16.72 -11.70
C ASP A 150 6.64 -16.90 -13.13
N GLY A 151 7.57 -16.65 -14.03
CA GLY A 151 7.39 -16.88 -15.45
C GLY A 151 8.27 -15.94 -16.27
N GLU A 152 8.12 -15.97 -17.58
CA GLU A 152 8.86 -15.11 -18.51
C GLU A 152 8.76 -13.64 -18.13
N SER A 153 7.61 -13.23 -17.63
CA SER A 153 7.38 -11.85 -17.24
C SER A 153 8.25 -11.42 -16.06
N ASN A 154 8.62 -12.35 -15.16
CA ASN A 154 9.49 -12.04 -14.04
C ASN A 154 10.92 -11.75 -14.47
N GLU A 155 11.43 -12.53 -15.43
CA GLU A 155 12.75 -12.29 -16.00
C GLU A 155 12.79 -10.92 -16.68
N LYS A 156 11.78 -10.63 -17.49
CA LYS A 156 11.67 -9.34 -18.17
C LYS A 156 11.57 -8.18 -17.18
N ARG A 157 10.87 -8.37 -16.08
CA ARG A 157 10.75 -7.34 -15.06
C ARG A 157 12.08 -7.06 -14.36
N GLY A 158 12.86 -8.09 -14.09
CA GLY A 158 14.20 -7.94 -13.53
C GLY A 158 15.09 -7.07 -14.41
N LEU A 159 14.93 -7.19 -15.73
CA LEU A 159 15.71 -6.40 -16.70
C LEU A 159 15.25 -4.93 -16.80
N THR A 160 14.05 -4.62 -16.34
CA THR A 160 13.47 -3.28 -16.45
C THR A 160 13.49 -2.49 -15.15
N LEU A 161 14.04 -3.05 -14.08
CA LEU A 161 14.13 -2.36 -12.81
C LEU A 161 15.04 -1.14 -12.91
N ASP A 162 14.62 -0.09 -12.24
CA ASP A 162 15.42 1.11 -12.11
C ASP A 162 16.67 0.78 -11.28
N PRO A 163 17.87 1.23 -11.70
CA PRO A 163 19.11 0.96 -10.95
C PRO A 163 19.08 1.47 -9.50
N ASP A 164 18.25 2.49 -9.24
CA ASP A 164 18.12 3.07 -7.91
C ASP A 164 17.05 2.38 -7.07
N GLU A 165 16.33 1.42 -7.62
CA GLU A 165 15.30 0.68 -6.91
C GLU A 165 15.93 -0.45 -6.10
N GLU A 166 15.49 -0.60 -4.85
CA GLU A 166 15.93 -1.71 -4.04
C GLU A 166 15.45 -3.03 -4.62
N THR A 167 16.29 -4.04 -4.53
CA THR A 167 15.93 -5.39 -4.96
C THR A 167 14.74 -5.89 -4.16
N ASN A 168 13.71 -6.33 -4.86
CA ASN A 168 12.57 -6.98 -4.24
C ASN A 168 13.03 -8.29 -3.60
N PRO A 169 12.76 -8.53 -2.32
CA PRO A 169 13.19 -9.75 -1.65
C PRO A 169 12.65 -11.02 -2.32
N PHE A 170 11.66 -10.90 -3.21
CA PHE A 170 11.08 -12.03 -3.93
C PHE A 170 11.65 -12.24 -5.33
N GLU A 171 12.55 -11.39 -5.82
CA GLU A 171 13.02 -11.42 -7.21
C GLU A 171 13.73 -12.71 -7.60
N ASN A 172 14.47 -13.28 -6.68
CA ASN A 172 15.29 -14.44 -6.95
C ASN A 172 14.57 -15.76 -6.63
N SER A 173 13.29 -15.69 -6.35
CA SER A 173 12.51 -16.86 -6.00
C SER A 173 11.67 -17.31 -7.20
N SER A 174 11.79 -18.57 -7.57
CA SER A 174 10.93 -19.16 -8.61
C SER A 174 9.49 -19.32 -8.12
N SER A 175 9.31 -19.55 -6.86
CA SER A 175 8.03 -19.40 -6.18
C SER A 175 8.33 -18.98 -4.74
N PHE A 176 7.80 -17.87 -4.34
CA PHE A 176 7.98 -17.37 -2.99
C PHE A 176 6.64 -17.29 -2.29
N GLU A 177 6.61 -17.82 -1.07
CA GLU A 177 5.44 -17.77 -0.23
C GLU A 177 5.79 -17.11 1.09
N LEU A 178 5.02 -16.08 1.43
CA LEU A 178 5.14 -15.37 2.69
C LEU A 178 3.94 -15.66 3.57
N ASP A 179 4.19 -16.29 4.71
CA ASP A 179 3.17 -16.50 5.72
C ASP A 179 3.27 -15.40 6.77
N LEU A 180 2.27 -14.52 6.79
CA LEU A 180 2.26 -13.37 7.67
C LEU A 180 1.96 -13.72 9.13
N THR A 181 1.67 -14.99 9.46
CA THR A 181 1.53 -15.42 10.85
C THR A 181 2.82 -15.27 11.64
N GLN A 182 3.94 -15.29 10.95
CA GLN A 182 5.26 -15.23 11.57
C GLN A 182 5.72 -13.81 11.83
N ILE A 183 4.92 -12.80 11.46
CA ILE A 183 5.27 -11.40 11.57
C ILE A 183 4.45 -10.79 12.70
N GLU A 184 4.94 -10.91 13.91
CA GLU A 184 4.39 -10.24 15.09
C GLU A 184 5.40 -9.27 15.70
#